data_9e313448e71da82ad2cd17547ac0973a
#
_entry.id   9e313448e71da82ad2cd17547ac0973a
#
_cell.length_a   1.000
_cell.length_b   1.000
_cell.length_c   1.000
_cell.angle_alpha   90.00
_cell.angle_beta   90.00
_cell.angle_gamma   90.00
#
_symmetry.space_group_name_H-M   'P 1'
#
loop_
_entity.id
_entity.type
_entity.pdbx_description
1 polymer ?
#
loop_
_entity_poly.entity_id
_entity_poly.type
_entity_poly.pdbx_seq_one_letter_code
_entity_poly.pdbx_strand_id
1 'polypeptide(L)'
;MHTLVITFDLVDMTHERYTEVCAELAPAFAAIPGLLAKIWLTDQDEARYGGVYLFADAAAGDGFLGSALARSVATNPLFAGLTVRRFGVDEATTARTQPAVTVVGSAIAV
;
A
#
# COMPACT_ATOMS: atom_id res chain seq x y z
N MET A 1 -4.53 -8.98 -12.33
CA MET A 1 -4.21 -8.10 -11.17
C MET A 1 -2.89 -8.51 -10.54
N HIS A 2 -2.25 -7.58 -9.90
CA HIS A 2 -0.95 -7.78 -9.26
C HIS A 2 -0.92 -7.08 -7.90
N THR A 3 -0.28 -7.69 -6.92
CA THR A 3 -0.25 -7.16 -5.55
C THR A 3 1.18 -6.91 -5.12
N LEU A 4 1.41 -5.77 -4.48
CA LEU A 4 2.64 -5.47 -3.74
C LEU A 4 2.31 -5.39 -2.26
N VAL A 5 3.14 -6.00 -1.43
CA VAL A 5 3.09 -5.83 0.02
C VAL A 5 4.40 -5.17 0.44
N ILE A 6 4.28 -3.93 0.91
CA ILE A 6 5.42 -3.13 1.33
C ILE A 6 5.30 -2.89 2.83
N THR A 7 6.32 -3.26 3.58
CA THR A 7 6.34 -3.04 5.03
C THR A 7 7.69 -2.44 5.46
N PHE A 8 7.66 -1.73 6.56
CA PHE A 8 8.85 -1.10 7.15
C PHE A 8 8.65 -0.90 8.64
N ASP A 9 9.75 -0.67 9.35
CA ASP A 9 9.73 -0.28 10.75
C ASP A 9 9.72 1.25 10.85
N LEU A 10 8.87 1.79 11.72
CA LEU A 10 8.79 3.22 11.95
C LEU A 10 9.82 3.62 13.00
N VAL A 11 10.65 4.61 12.68
CA VAL A 11 11.73 5.09 13.53
C VAL A 11 11.54 6.58 13.80
N ASP A 12 11.64 6.96 15.07
CA ASP A 12 11.57 8.36 15.50
C ASP A 12 10.34 9.13 15.02
N MET A 13 9.22 8.43 14.89
CA MET A 13 7.93 9.02 14.53
C MET A 13 6.83 8.35 15.35
N THR A 14 5.94 9.14 15.91
CA THR A 14 4.79 8.59 16.65
C THR A 14 3.75 8.01 15.71
N HIS A 15 2.93 7.11 16.22
CA HIS A 15 1.81 6.56 15.46
C HIS A 15 0.87 7.68 14.99
N GLU A 16 0.58 8.65 15.86
CA GLU A 16 -0.31 9.76 15.56
C GLU A 16 0.24 10.62 14.42
N ARG A 17 1.54 10.92 14.44
CA ARG A 17 2.16 11.69 13.36
C ARG A 17 2.18 10.89 12.06
N TYR A 18 2.44 9.58 12.14
CA TYR A 18 2.41 8.72 10.96
C TYR A 18 1.03 8.73 10.29
N THR A 19 -0.04 8.62 11.09
CA THR A 19 -1.41 8.63 10.53
C THR A 19 -1.76 9.97 9.89
N GLU A 20 -1.26 11.09 10.44
CA GLU A 20 -1.40 12.40 9.80
C GLU A 20 -0.68 12.46 8.46
N VAL A 21 0.55 11.96 8.40
CA VAL A 21 1.34 11.90 7.15
C VAL A 21 0.62 11.03 6.11
N CYS A 22 0.09 9.89 6.50
CA CYS A 22 -0.68 9.01 5.60
C CYS A 22 -1.90 9.75 5.03
N ALA A 23 -2.64 10.47 5.85
CA ALA A 23 -3.79 11.25 5.41
C ALA A 23 -3.39 12.34 4.41
N GLU A 24 -2.26 13.00 4.63
CA GLU A 24 -1.72 14.00 3.72
C GLU A 24 -1.30 13.40 2.38
N LEU A 25 -0.76 12.18 2.39
CA LEU A 25 -0.24 11.50 1.20
C LEU A 25 -1.32 10.70 0.44
N ALA A 26 -2.44 10.38 1.07
CA ALA A 26 -3.47 9.55 0.47
C ALA A 26 -3.91 10.02 -0.93
N PRO A 27 -4.10 11.31 -1.21
CA PRO A 27 -4.43 11.76 -2.56
C PRO A 27 -3.36 11.40 -3.60
N ALA A 28 -2.09 11.51 -3.26
CA ALA A 28 -0.98 11.16 -4.16
C ALA A 28 -0.98 9.66 -4.47
N PHE A 29 -1.22 8.82 -3.47
CA PHE A 29 -1.34 7.38 -3.68
C PHE A 29 -2.58 7.03 -4.51
N ALA A 30 -3.71 7.68 -4.25
CA ALA A 30 -4.93 7.45 -5.03
C ALA A 30 -4.76 7.78 -6.51
N ALA A 31 -3.83 8.67 -6.85
CA ALA A 31 -3.55 9.08 -8.21
C ALA A 31 -2.54 8.16 -8.94
N ILE A 32 -2.01 7.12 -8.30
CA ILE A 32 -1.06 6.21 -8.93
C ILE A 32 -1.73 5.49 -10.11
N PRO A 33 -1.15 5.57 -11.33
CA PRO A 33 -1.72 4.89 -12.49
C PRO A 33 -1.84 3.38 -12.26
N GLY A 34 -3.02 2.84 -12.51
CA GLY A 34 -3.29 1.41 -12.39
C GLY A 34 -3.49 0.91 -10.96
N LEU A 35 -3.41 1.75 -9.95
CA LEU A 35 -3.74 1.36 -8.58
C LEU A 35 -5.25 1.21 -8.44
N LEU A 36 -5.69 0.01 -8.07
CA LEU A 36 -7.11 -0.28 -7.84
C LEU A 36 -7.50 -0.07 -6.38
N ALA A 37 -6.60 -0.40 -5.46
CA ALA A 37 -6.84 -0.23 -4.03
C ALA A 37 -5.52 -0.23 -3.28
N LYS A 38 -5.48 0.45 -2.16
CA LYS A 38 -4.39 0.36 -1.19
C LYS A 38 -4.97 0.18 0.20
N ILE A 39 -4.49 -0.83 0.91
CA ILE A 39 -4.79 -1.04 2.32
C ILE A 39 -3.58 -0.58 3.10
N TRP A 40 -3.77 0.38 4.00
CA TRP A 40 -2.72 0.90 4.86
C TRP A 40 -2.60 0.02 6.09
N LEU A 41 -1.40 -0.48 6.35
CA LEU A 41 -1.14 -1.44 7.43
C LEU A 41 -0.54 -0.73 8.63
N THR A 42 -1.03 -1.06 9.82
CA THR A 42 -0.49 -0.55 11.07
C THR A 42 -0.33 -1.69 12.08
N ASP A 43 0.81 -1.71 12.75
CA ASP A 43 1.07 -2.53 13.92
C ASP A 43 1.82 -1.65 14.91
N GLN A 44 1.07 -1.00 15.77
CA GLN A 44 1.61 0.00 16.68
C GLN A 44 2.55 -0.64 17.71
N ASP A 45 2.23 -1.84 18.18
CA ASP A 45 3.02 -2.53 19.21
C ASP A 45 4.42 -2.88 18.68
N GLU A 46 4.51 -3.32 17.44
CA GLU A 46 5.77 -3.69 16.80
C GLU A 46 6.39 -2.53 16.00
N ALA A 47 5.75 -1.37 15.99
CA ALA A 47 6.14 -0.21 15.17
C ALA A 47 6.32 -0.57 13.69
N ARG A 48 5.47 -1.48 13.18
CA ARG A 48 5.57 -1.98 11.81
C ARG A 48 4.39 -1.50 11.00
N TYR A 49 4.69 -0.92 9.84
CA TYR A 49 3.72 -0.22 9.03
C TYR A 49 3.92 -0.57 7.56
N GLY A 50 3.01 -0.14 6.73
CA GLY A 50 3.15 -0.34 5.29
C GLY A 50 1.83 -0.32 4.56
N GLY A 51 1.76 -1.07 3.47
CA GLY A 51 0.56 -1.14 2.66
C GLY A 51 0.48 -2.39 1.81
N VAL A 52 -0.75 -2.80 1.54
CA VAL A 52 -1.06 -3.77 0.50
C VAL A 52 -1.60 -2.99 -0.70
N TYR A 53 -0.95 -3.13 -1.83
CA TYR A 53 -1.29 -2.41 -3.06
C TYR A 53 -1.87 -3.39 -4.06
N LEU A 54 -3.05 -3.13 -4.56
CA LEU A 54 -3.65 -3.91 -5.64
C LEU A 54 -3.58 -3.10 -6.92
N PHE A 55 -2.86 -3.62 -7.91
CA PHE A 55 -2.71 -3.01 -9.22
C PHE A 55 -3.47 -3.78 -10.29
N ALA A 56 -3.86 -3.10 -11.36
CA ALA A 56 -4.53 -3.70 -12.50
C ALA A 56 -3.67 -4.79 -13.17
N ASP A 57 -2.35 -4.58 -13.21
CA ASP A 57 -1.38 -5.51 -13.78
C ASP A 57 0.01 -5.32 -13.16
N ALA A 58 0.93 -6.20 -13.50
CA ALA A 58 2.31 -6.14 -13.00
C ALA A 58 3.05 -4.89 -13.50
N ALA A 59 2.77 -4.45 -14.71
CA ALA A 59 3.41 -3.26 -15.28
C ALA A 59 3.08 -1.99 -14.47
N ALA A 60 1.84 -1.87 -14.00
CA ALA A 60 1.44 -0.76 -13.13
C ALA A 60 2.19 -0.80 -11.80
N GLY A 61 2.36 -1.98 -11.21
CA GLY A 61 3.17 -2.15 -10.01
C GLY A 61 4.63 -1.76 -10.23
N ASP A 62 5.22 -2.17 -11.33
CA ASP A 62 6.59 -1.79 -11.70
C ASP A 62 6.72 -0.28 -11.91
N GLY A 63 5.73 0.33 -12.55
CA GLY A 63 5.68 1.78 -12.74
C GLY A 63 5.67 2.53 -11.41
N PHE A 64 4.89 2.06 -10.45
CA PHE A 64 4.88 2.63 -9.12
C PHE A 64 6.25 2.51 -8.43
N LEU A 65 6.85 1.31 -8.45
CA LEU A 65 8.15 1.09 -7.79
C LEU A 65 9.27 1.96 -8.39
N GLY A 66 9.17 2.34 -9.67
CA GLY A 66 10.10 3.26 -10.30
C GLY A 66 9.76 4.74 -10.13
N SER A 67 8.67 5.06 -9.46
CA SER A 67 8.19 6.43 -9.33
C SER A 67 8.93 7.23 -8.26
N ALA A 68 8.83 8.56 -8.35
CA ALA A 68 9.36 9.46 -7.32
C ALA A 68 8.67 9.23 -5.97
N LEU A 69 7.39 8.91 -5.98
CA LEU A 69 6.63 8.63 -4.75
C LEU A 69 7.18 7.40 -4.02
N ALA A 70 7.39 6.30 -4.75
CA ALA A 70 7.98 5.09 -4.16
C ALA A 70 9.40 5.35 -3.65
N ARG A 71 10.19 6.12 -4.41
CA ARG A 71 11.55 6.48 -4.00
C ARG A 71 11.54 7.31 -2.73
N SER A 72 10.59 8.22 -2.57
CA SER A 72 10.49 9.05 -1.36
C SER A 72 10.23 8.21 -0.12
N VAL A 73 9.44 7.15 -0.25
CA VAL A 73 9.22 6.19 0.84
C VAL A 73 10.46 5.37 1.12
N ALA A 74 11.08 4.82 0.07
CA ALA A 74 12.25 3.94 0.21
C ALA A 74 13.48 4.64 0.79
N THR A 75 13.63 5.95 0.57
CA THR A 75 14.78 6.73 1.03
C THR A 75 14.50 7.51 2.31
N ASN A 76 13.29 7.44 2.86
CA ASN A 76 12.96 8.13 4.10
C ASN A 76 13.65 7.43 5.28
N PRO A 77 14.54 8.13 6.03
CA PRO A 77 15.27 7.51 7.14
C PRO A 77 14.36 7.11 8.31
N LEU A 78 13.12 7.60 8.36
CA LEU A 78 12.15 7.23 9.37
C LEU A 78 11.47 5.88 9.07
N PHE A 79 11.67 5.32 7.88
CA PHE A 79 11.11 4.04 7.44
C PHE A 79 12.24 3.05 7.23
N ALA A 80 12.59 2.32 8.28
CA ALA A 80 13.72 1.39 8.28
C ALA A 80 13.30 -0.02 7.87
N GLY A 81 14.25 -0.79 7.32
CA GLY A 81 14.01 -2.20 7.03
C GLY A 81 12.91 -2.44 6.01
N LEU A 82 12.76 -1.54 5.04
CA LEU A 82 11.71 -1.63 4.04
C LEU A 82 11.84 -2.90 3.22
N THR A 83 10.74 -3.63 3.11
CA THR A 83 10.63 -4.83 2.29
C THR A 83 9.53 -4.68 1.27
N VAL A 84 9.74 -5.24 0.09
CA VAL A 84 8.75 -5.29 -0.98
C VAL A 84 8.56 -6.74 -1.38
N ARG A 85 7.32 -7.22 -1.31
CA ARG A 85 6.93 -8.53 -1.83
C ARG A 85 5.93 -8.38 -2.95
N ARG A 86 6.09 -9.19 -4.00
CA ARG A 86 5.25 -9.19 -5.19
C ARG A 86 4.46 -10.47 -5.26
N PHE A 87 3.18 -10.35 -5.62
CA PHE A 87 2.31 -11.50 -5.80
C PHE A 87 1.43 -11.29 -7.02
N GLY A 88 1.27 -12.34 -7.82
CA GLY A 88 0.14 -12.43 -8.74
C GLY A 88 -1.15 -12.61 -7.94
N VAL A 89 -2.28 -12.39 -8.59
CA VAL A 89 -3.60 -12.58 -7.99
C VAL A 89 -4.27 -13.76 -8.70
N ASP A 90 -4.74 -14.73 -7.91
CA ASP A 90 -5.64 -15.76 -8.41
C ASP A 90 -7.02 -15.13 -8.57
N GLU A 91 -7.28 -14.57 -9.77
CA GLU A 91 -8.47 -13.76 -10.01
C GLU A 91 -9.75 -14.58 -9.94
N ALA A 92 -9.73 -15.81 -10.40
CA ALA A 92 -10.91 -16.67 -10.37
C ALA A 92 -11.35 -16.97 -8.93
N THR A 93 -10.41 -17.35 -8.08
CA THR A 93 -10.71 -17.64 -6.66
C THR A 93 -11.02 -16.36 -5.89
N THR A 94 -10.29 -15.29 -6.14
CA THR A 94 -10.52 -13.99 -5.49
C THR A 94 -11.93 -13.47 -5.79
N ALA A 95 -12.41 -13.62 -7.01
CA ALA A 95 -13.76 -13.20 -7.39
C ALA A 95 -14.85 -13.86 -6.55
N ARG A 96 -14.60 -15.05 -6.00
CA ARG A 96 -15.56 -15.77 -5.16
C ARG A 96 -15.71 -15.16 -3.76
N THR A 97 -14.73 -14.39 -3.32
CA THR A 97 -14.74 -13.72 -2.01
C THR A 97 -14.82 -12.20 -2.15
N GLN A 98 -14.65 -11.67 -3.35
CA GLN A 98 -14.67 -10.24 -3.62
C GLN A 98 -15.98 -9.54 -3.24
N PRO A 99 -17.17 -10.16 -3.37
CA PRO A 99 -18.40 -9.55 -2.88
C PRO A 99 -18.40 -9.24 -1.39
N ALA A 100 -17.58 -9.93 -0.58
CA ALA A 100 -17.44 -9.66 0.84
C ALA A 100 -16.49 -8.49 1.12
N VAL A 101 -15.63 -8.13 0.17
CA VAL A 101 -14.72 -6.99 0.26
C VAL A 101 -14.90 -6.18 -1.02
N THR A 102 -15.72 -5.16 -0.95
CA THR A 102 -16.04 -4.32 -2.10
C THR A 102 -15.38 -2.97 -1.94
N VAL A 103 -14.65 -2.55 -2.97
CA VAL A 103 -14.11 -1.20 -3.04
C VAL A 103 -15.16 -0.31 -3.67
N VAL A 104 -15.71 0.61 -2.89
CA VAL A 104 -16.75 1.56 -3.33
C VAL A 104 -16.19 2.96 -3.15
N GLY A 105 -15.92 3.64 -4.25
CA GLY A 105 -15.23 4.91 -4.19
C GLY A 105 -13.86 4.71 -3.56
N SER A 106 -13.62 5.29 -2.40
CA SER A 106 -12.38 5.13 -1.65
C SER A 106 -12.52 4.22 -0.44
N ALA A 107 -13.70 3.58 -0.27
CA ALA A 107 -13.97 2.73 0.87
C ALA A 107 -13.87 1.26 0.50
N ILE A 108 -13.44 0.44 1.46
CA ILE A 108 -13.55 -1.02 1.37
C ILE A 108 -14.71 -1.43 2.26
N ALA A 109 -15.73 -1.99 1.63
CA ALA A 109 -16.90 -2.54 2.34
C ALA A 109 -16.72 -4.05 2.48
N VAL A 110 -16.87 -4.55 3.67
CA VAL A 110 -16.70 -5.96 3.98
C VAL A 110 -18.03 -6.55 4.37
#